data_9477aa32ada98cbfd0da086cce0e5177
#
_entry.id   9477aa32ada98cbfd0da086cce0e5177
#
_cell.length_a   1.000
_cell.length_b   1.000
_cell.length_c   1.000
_cell.angle_alpha   90.00
_cell.angle_beta   90.00
_cell.angle_gamma   90.00
#
_symmetry.space_group_name_H-M   'P 1'
#
loop_
_entity.id
_entity.type
_entity.pdbx_description
1 polymer ?
#
loop_
_entity_poly.entity_id
_entity_poly.type
_entity_poly.pdbx_seq_one_letter_code
_entity_poly.pdbx_strand_id
1 'polypeptide(L)'
;MRATVERGRSTCGFVKEGRTVTPLGAKIRELRAKRGVSLKEMAAALSVSSAYLSALEHGKRGKPTWFLVQRIITYFNVIWDEAEEIQRLAELSDPRITIDTAGMHPKATELANQLSLKINVLSEDSLVTLLHQLRVSAAKDDV
;
A
#
# COMPACT_ATOMS: atom_id res chain seq x y z
N MET A 1 -42.29 -28.75 9.43
CA MET A 1 -40.94 -28.39 9.86
C MET A 1 -40.26 -27.61 8.76
N ARG A 2 -40.20 -26.31 8.90
CA ARG A 2 -39.45 -25.46 7.96
C ARG A 2 -38.04 -25.33 8.50
N ALA A 3 -37.09 -25.93 7.80
CA ALA A 3 -35.68 -25.65 8.02
C ALA A 3 -35.43 -24.21 7.54
N THR A 4 -35.25 -23.31 8.46
CA THR A 4 -34.74 -21.99 8.17
C THR A 4 -33.29 -22.16 7.80
N VAL A 5 -33.00 -22.16 6.53
CA VAL A 5 -31.63 -22.00 6.05
C VAL A 5 -31.26 -20.58 6.38
N GLU A 6 -30.63 -20.37 7.51
CA GLU A 6 -29.83 -19.17 7.73
C GLU A 6 -28.76 -19.17 6.65
N ARG A 7 -29.00 -18.34 5.64
CA ARG A 7 -27.92 -17.94 4.74
C ARG A 7 -26.89 -17.27 5.63
N GLY A 8 -25.84 -18.02 5.94
CA GLY A 8 -24.69 -17.46 6.59
C GLY A 8 -24.32 -16.18 5.86
N ARG A 9 -24.48 -15.06 6.54
CA ARG A 9 -23.87 -13.83 6.12
C ARG A 9 -22.41 -14.16 5.95
N SER A 10 -21.99 -14.23 4.69
CA SER A 10 -20.59 -14.20 4.34
C SER A 10 -20.00 -13.05 5.13
N THR A 11 -19.26 -13.34 6.17
CA THR A 11 -18.44 -12.38 6.89
C THR A 11 -17.26 -12.01 6.00
N CYS A 12 -17.57 -11.55 4.80
CA CYS A 12 -16.69 -10.83 3.94
C CYS A 12 -16.60 -9.43 4.53
N GLY A 13 -15.85 -9.25 5.60
CA GLY A 13 -15.84 -7.94 6.17
C GLY A 13 -15.18 -7.71 7.49
N PHE A 14 -14.47 -8.65 8.05
CA PHE A 14 -13.51 -8.30 9.07
C PHE A 14 -12.14 -8.06 8.39
N VAL A 15 -12.11 -7.06 7.53
CA VAL A 15 -10.84 -6.44 7.17
C VAL A 15 -10.37 -5.75 8.44
N LYS A 16 -9.46 -6.36 9.16
CA LYS A 16 -8.76 -5.68 10.27
C LYS A 16 -8.29 -4.34 9.71
N GLU A 17 -8.56 -3.24 10.39
CA GLU A 17 -8.21 -1.87 9.96
C GLU A 17 -6.76 -1.74 9.43
N GLY A 18 -5.84 -2.63 9.84
CA GLY A 18 -4.47 -2.70 9.34
C GLY A 18 -4.31 -3.21 7.91
N ARG A 19 -5.33 -3.84 7.30
CA ARG A 19 -5.25 -4.40 5.94
C ARG A 19 -5.69 -3.46 4.83
N THR A 20 -6.27 -2.33 5.17
CA THR A 20 -6.77 -1.33 4.21
C THR A 20 -5.86 -0.13 4.06
N VAL A 21 -4.61 -0.23 4.48
CA VAL A 21 -3.63 0.84 4.36
C VAL A 21 -2.64 0.56 3.22
N THR A 22 -2.10 1.62 2.65
CA THR A 22 -1.00 1.52 1.67
C THR A 22 0.31 1.12 2.36
N PRO A 23 1.33 0.66 1.63
CA PRO A 23 2.66 0.40 2.20
C PRO A 23 3.23 1.60 2.96
N LEU A 24 3.14 2.80 2.41
CA LEU A 24 3.53 4.03 3.10
C LEU A 24 2.65 4.30 4.32
N GLY A 25 1.34 4.11 4.20
CA GLY A 25 0.39 4.29 5.29
C GLY A 25 0.70 3.39 6.49
N ALA A 26 1.04 2.14 6.24
CA ALA A 26 1.48 1.20 7.28
C ALA A 26 2.75 1.69 7.99
N LYS A 27 3.75 2.15 7.24
CA LYS A 27 4.99 2.71 7.81
C LYS A 27 4.75 3.97 8.63
N ILE A 28 3.93 4.88 8.14
CA ILE A 28 3.55 6.11 8.87
C ILE A 28 2.86 5.76 10.20
N ARG A 29 1.95 4.81 10.19
CA ARG A 29 1.25 4.35 11.41
C ARG A 29 2.21 3.73 12.41
N GLU A 30 3.16 2.93 11.95
CA GLU A 30 4.24 2.37 12.79
C GLU A 30 5.05 3.48 13.45
N LEU A 31 5.51 4.47 12.68
CA LEU A 31 6.30 5.60 13.18
C LEU A 31 5.52 6.46 14.18
N ARG A 32 4.22 6.69 13.91
CA ARG A 32 3.34 7.40 14.85
C ARG A 32 3.19 6.63 16.16
N ALA A 33 2.99 5.33 16.10
CA ALA A 33 2.87 4.47 17.29
C ALA A 33 4.15 4.51 18.12
N LYS A 34 5.32 4.42 17.50
CA LYS A 34 6.62 4.51 18.18
C LYS A 34 6.82 5.84 18.92
N ARG A 35 6.31 6.94 18.36
CA ARG A 35 6.40 8.28 18.96
C ARG A 35 5.24 8.66 19.88
N GLY A 36 4.19 7.87 19.93
CA GLY A 36 2.97 8.20 20.65
C GLY A 36 2.24 9.43 20.08
N VAL A 37 2.31 9.63 18.75
CA VAL A 37 1.72 10.78 18.05
C VAL A 37 0.44 10.38 17.36
N SER A 38 -0.61 11.19 17.57
CA SER A 38 -1.90 10.99 16.90
C SER A 38 -1.84 11.44 15.43
N LEU A 39 -2.79 10.93 14.63
CA LEU A 39 -2.98 11.38 13.25
C LEU A 39 -3.21 12.89 13.17
N LYS A 40 -4.00 13.44 14.10
CA LYS A 40 -4.34 14.87 14.15
C LYS A 40 -3.11 15.73 14.43
N GLU A 41 -2.27 15.34 15.36
CA GLU A 41 -1.02 16.04 15.70
C GLU A 41 -0.06 16.02 14.51
N MET A 42 0.13 14.87 13.88
CA MET A 42 0.96 14.76 12.70
C MET A 42 0.43 15.60 11.55
N ALA A 43 -0.87 15.57 11.27
CA ALA A 43 -1.50 16.36 10.21
C ALA A 43 -1.26 17.86 10.42
N ALA A 44 -1.43 18.35 11.67
CA ALA A 44 -1.15 19.73 12.02
C ALA A 44 0.30 20.12 11.78
N ALA A 45 1.26 19.28 12.19
CA ALA A 45 2.68 19.49 11.96
C ALA A 45 3.06 19.51 10.48
N LEU A 46 2.39 18.68 9.66
CA LEU A 46 2.58 18.64 8.21
C LEU A 46 1.77 19.72 7.46
N SER A 47 0.99 20.55 8.15
CA SER A 47 0.10 21.55 7.57
C SER A 47 -0.88 20.98 6.53
N VAL A 48 -1.41 19.80 6.82
CA VAL A 48 -2.45 19.15 6.04
C VAL A 48 -3.65 18.85 6.95
N SER A 49 -4.82 18.59 6.36
CA SER A 49 -5.96 18.15 7.16
C SER A 49 -5.78 16.71 7.64
N SER A 50 -6.32 16.39 8.81
CA SER A 50 -6.34 15.00 9.30
C SER A 50 -7.13 14.08 8.38
N ALA A 51 -8.19 14.57 7.74
CA ALA A 51 -8.94 13.84 6.73
C ALA A 51 -8.09 13.50 5.49
N TYR A 52 -7.28 14.44 5.03
CA TYR A 52 -6.36 14.19 3.92
C TYR A 52 -5.30 13.14 4.28
N LEU A 53 -4.67 13.27 5.45
CA LEU A 53 -3.65 12.32 5.90
C LEU A 53 -4.23 10.92 6.10
N SER A 54 -5.42 10.81 6.67
CA SER A 54 -6.15 9.55 6.80
C SER A 54 -6.45 8.93 5.43
N ALA A 55 -6.94 9.73 4.48
CA ALA A 55 -7.22 9.26 3.13
C ALA A 55 -5.95 8.80 2.39
N LEU A 56 -4.82 9.46 2.62
CA LEU A 56 -3.52 9.06 2.10
C LEU A 56 -3.07 7.70 2.67
N GLU A 57 -3.17 7.53 3.99
CA GLU A 57 -2.82 6.26 4.64
C GLU A 57 -3.65 5.09 4.13
N HIS A 58 -4.93 5.31 3.83
CA HIS A 58 -5.86 4.26 3.37
C HIS A 58 -5.94 4.08 1.85
N GLY A 59 -5.10 4.77 1.09
CA GLY A 59 -5.09 4.64 -0.37
C GLY A 59 -6.31 5.25 -1.07
N LYS A 60 -7.04 6.15 -0.43
CA LYS A 60 -8.15 6.92 -1.03
C LYS A 60 -7.67 8.14 -1.82
N ARG A 61 -6.44 8.49 -1.67
CA ARG A 61 -5.70 9.50 -2.45
C ARG A 61 -4.63 8.79 -3.26
N GLY A 62 -4.20 9.41 -4.34
CA GLY A 62 -3.07 8.96 -5.11
C GLY A 62 -1.75 9.06 -4.35
N LYS A 63 -0.67 8.78 -5.03
CA LYS A 63 0.69 8.91 -4.52
C LYS A 63 0.93 10.28 -3.88
N PRO A 64 1.55 10.35 -2.70
CA PRO A 64 1.89 11.61 -2.06
C PRO A 64 2.90 12.40 -2.91
N THR A 65 2.85 13.72 -2.83
CA THR A 65 3.84 14.58 -3.48
C THR A 65 5.21 14.40 -2.83
N TRP A 66 6.26 14.62 -3.61
CA TRP A 66 7.63 14.58 -3.10
C TRP A 66 7.83 15.50 -1.88
N PHE A 67 7.27 16.70 -1.92
CA PHE A 67 7.33 17.64 -0.80
C PHE A 67 6.71 17.08 0.48
N LEU A 68 5.57 16.42 0.38
CA LEU A 68 4.93 15.81 1.55
C LEU A 68 5.79 14.68 2.11
N VAL A 69 6.37 13.86 1.26
CA VAL A 69 7.29 12.78 1.67
C VAL A 69 8.50 13.34 2.41
N GLN A 70 9.12 14.41 1.91
CA GLN A 70 10.24 15.07 2.59
C GLN A 70 9.84 15.65 3.95
N ARG A 71 8.64 16.21 4.05
CA ARG A 71 8.11 16.71 5.34
C ARG A 71 7.84 15.59 6.34
N ILE A 72 7.38 14.43 5.88
CA ILE A 72 7.21 13.23 6.72
C ILE A 72 8.56 12.76 7.26
N ILE A 73 9.56 12.65 6.39
CA ILE A 73 10.93 12.28 6.76
C ILE A 73 11.49 13.23 7.83
N THR A 74 11.36 14.53 7.59
CA THR A 74 11.82 15.58 8.52
C THR A 74 11.05 15.52 9.84
N TYR A 75 9.75 15.36 9.79
CA TYR A 75 8.88 15.29 10.97
C TYR A 75 9.26 14.14 11.91
N PHE A 76 9.53 12.98 11.35
CA PHE A 76 9.98 11.82 12.12
C PHE A 76 11.49 11.83 12.41
N ASN A 77 12.22 12.78 11.86
CA ASN A 77 13.67 12.88 11.99
C ASN A 77 14.38 11.55 11.67
N VAL A 78 13.89 10.86 10.66
CA VAL A 78 14.51 9.64 10.14
C VAL A 78 15.61 9.98 9.14
N ILE A 79 16.66 9.19 9.11
CA ILE A 79 17.84 9.44 8.28
C ILE A 79 18.26 8.16 7.55
N TRP A 80 19.08 8.32 6.52
CA TRP A 80 19.70 7.24 5.76
C TRP A 80 18.69 6.20 5.26
N ASP A 81 18.90 4.94 5.57
CA ASP A 81 18.12 3.80 5.06
C ASP A 81 16.62 3.92 5.33
N GLU A 82 16.24 4.45 6.49
CA GLU A 82 14.82 4.62 6.83
C GLU A 82 14.16 5.75 6.02
N ALA A 83 14.90 6.80 5.72
CA ALA A 83 14.42 7.87 4.82
C ALA A 83 14.26 7.36 3.39
N GLU A 84 15.22 6.57 2.89
CA GLU A 84 15.13 5.92 1.57
C GLU A 84 13.97 4.93 1.53
N GLU A 85 13.74 4.18 2.60
CA GLU A 85 12.59 3.27 2.72
C GLU A 85 11.28 4.03 2.59
N ILE A 86 11.11 5.16 3.26
CA ILE A 86 9.89 5.98 3.16
C ILE A 86 9.69 6.48 1.74
N GLN A 87 10.74 6.93 1.06
CA GLN A 87 10.66 7.37 -0.34
C GLN A 87 10.23 6.21 -1.25
N ARG A 88 10.84 5.04 -1.10
CA ARG A 88 10.49 3.84 -1.86
C ARG A 88 9.05 3.39 -1.60
N LEU A 89 8.60 3.39 -0.36
CA LEU A 89 7.23 3.04 0.00
C LEU A 89 6.22 4.05 -0.57
N ALA A 90 6.58 5.32 -0.68
CA ALA A 90 5.74 6.33 -1.33
C ALA A 90 5.53 6.02 -2.81
N GLU A 91 6.59 5.61 -3.52
CA GLU A 91 6.49 5.17 -4.92
C GLU A 91 5.60 3.92 -5.10
N LEU A 92 5.60 3.03 -4.12
CA LEU A 92 4.82 1.78 -4.13
C LEU A 92 3.39 1.93 -3.56
N SER A 93 2.96 3.15 -3.24
CA SER A 93 1.70 3.38 -2.54
C SER A 93 0.62 4.04 -3.38
N ASP A 94 0.83 4.16 -4.70
CA ASP A 94 -0.25 4.59 -5.59
C ASP A 94 -1.27 3.45 -5.74
N PRO A 95 -2.52 3.65 -5.32
CA PRO A 95 -3.54 2.60 -5.43
C PRO A 95 -4.07 2.42 -6.86
N ARG A 96 -3.73 3.33 -7.76
CA ARG A 96 -4.16 3.32 -9.16
C ARG A 96 -2.96 3.39 -10.07
N ILE A 97 -2.58 2.26 -10.60
CA ILE A 97 -1.45 2.14 -11.54
C ILE A 97 -1.94 1.77 -12.93
N THR A 98 -1.22 2.23 -13.93
CA THR A 98 -1.39 1.77 -15.31
C THR A 98 -0.10 1.13 -15.77
N ILE A 99 -0.18 -0.08 -16.30
CA ILE A 99 0.96 -0.79 -16.84
C ILE A 99 0.77 -0.82 -18.37
N ASP A 100 1.62 -0.11 -19.07
CA ASP A 100 1.69 -0.17 -20.54
C ASP A 100 2.60 -1.30 -20.96
N THR A 101 2.04 -2.29 -21.63
CA THR A 101 2.77 -3.46 -22.16
C THR A 101 2.94 -3.42 -23.68
N ALA A 102 2.63 -2.29 -24.31
CA ALA A 102 2.79 -2.15 -25.76
C ALA A 102 4.27 -2.36 -26.17
N GLY A 103 4.48 -3.21 -27.15
CA GLY A 103 5.82 -3.54 -27.62
C GLY A 103 6.64 -4.50 -26.75
N MET A 104 6.08 -4.96 -25.63
CA MET A 104 6.71 -5.96 -24.78
C MET A 104 6.38 -7.39 -25.23
N HIS A 105 7.09 -8.36 -24.64
CA HIS A 105 6.81 -9.77 -24.87
C HIS A 105 5.33 -10.10 -24.50
N PRO A 106 4.62 -10.97 -25.27
CA PRO A 106 3.22 -11.31 -25.01
C PRO A 106 2.94 -11.76 -23.59
N LYS A 107 3.89 -12.42 -22.92
CA LYS A 107 3.78 -12.82 -21.52
C LYS A 107 3.71 -11.66 -20.55
N ALA A 108 4.26 -10.49 -20.85
CA ALA A 108 4.11 -9.29 -20.04
C ALA A 108 2.66 -8.81 -20.04
N THR A 109 2.04 -8.78 -21.21
CA THR A 109 0.61 -8.43 -21.35
C THR A 109 -0.29 -9.43 -20.64
N GLU A 110 -0.02 -10.73 -20.79
CA GLU A 110 -0.77 -11.78 -20.09
C GLU A 110 -0.66 -11.62 -18.56
N LEU A 111 0.55 -11.42 -18.04
CA LEU A 111 0.80 -11.24 -16.61
C LEU A 111 0.05 -10.02 -16.05
N ALA A 112 0.15 -8.87 -16.70
CA ALA A 112 -0.52 -7.65 -16.27
C ALA A 112 -2.05 -7.83 -16.22
N ASN A 113 -2.64 -8.48 -17.22
CA ASN A 113 -4.07 -8.75 -17.25
C ASN A 113 -4.49 -9.77 -16.18
N GLN A 114 -3.72 -10.83 -15.97
CA GLN A 114 -4.01 -11.82 -14.92
C GLN A 114 -3.97 -11.18 -13.52
N LEU A 115 -2.99 -10.32 -13.27
CA LEU A 115 -2.93 -9.56 -12.01
C LEU A 115 -4.14 -8.65 -11.84
N SER A 116 -4.51 -7.89 -12.87
CA SER A 116 -5.69 -7.01 -12.84
C SER A 116 -6.98 -7.75 -12.52
N LEU A 117 -7.15 -8.95 -13.06
CA LEU A 117 -8.36 -9.76 -12.87
C LEU A 117 -8.42 -10.49 -11.52
N LYS A 118 -7.28 -10.83 -10.94
CA LYS A 118 -7.20 -11.77 -9.81
C LYS A 118 -6.63 -11.19 -8.52
N ILE A 119 -6.00 -10.02 -8.56
CA ILE A 119 -5.31 -9.45 -7.40
C ILE A 119 -6.22 -9.29 -6.17
N ASN A 120 -7.50 -9.02 -6.39
CA ASN A 120 -8.48 -8.82 -5.33
C ASN A 120 -8.90 -10.09 -4.58
N VAL A 121 -8.63 -11.26 -5.16
CA VAL A 121 -8.97 -12.56 -4.55
C VAL A 121 -7.75 -13.31 -4.00
N LEU A 122 -6.56 -12.76 -4.18
CA LEU A 122 -5.32 -13.34 -3.65
C LEU A 122 -5.22 -13.14 -2.14
N SER A 123 -4.79 -14.19 -1.43
CA SER A 123 -4.47 -14.10 -0.02
C SER A 123 -3.19 -13.27 0.21
N GLU A 124 -3.01 -12.78 1.43
CA GLU A 124 -1.80 -12.06 1.83
C GLU A 124 -0.53 -12.89 1.57
N ASP A 125 -0.54 -14.17 1.92
CA ASP A 125 0.60 -15.08 1.69
C ASP A 125 0.91 -15.25 0.20
N SER A 126 -0.12 -15.33 -0.64
CA SER A 126 0.05 -15.39 -2.09
C SER A 126 0.65 -14.09 -2.64
N LEU A 127 0.20 -12.94 -2.15
CA LEU A 127 0.75 -11.63 -2.53
C LEU A 127 2.22 -11.50 -2.13
N VAL A 128 2.58 -11.91 -0.91
CA VAL A 128 3.97 -11.91 -0.43
C VAL A 128 4.85 -12.80 -1.30
N THR A 129 4.37 -13.99 -1.62
CA THR A 129 5.10 -14.95 -2.48
C THR A 129 5.34 -14.37 -3.87
N LEU A 130 4.32 -13.79 -4.50
CA LEU A 130 4.43 -13.19 -5.83
C LEU A 130 5.39 -11.99 -5.83
N LEU A 131 5.33 -11.15 -4.80
CA LEU A 131 6.26 -10.03 -4.64
C LEU A 131 7.70 -10.51 -4.50
N HIS A 132 7.92 -11.57 -3.73
CA HIS A 132 9.26 -12.16 -3.60
C HIS A 132 9.77 -12.70 -4.94
N GLN A 133 8.95 -13.46 -5.66
CA GLN A 133 9.31 -13.99 -6.97
C GLN A 133 9.62 -12.88 -7.98
N LEU A 134 8.82 -11.83 -8.01
CA LEU A 134 9.05 -10.69 -8.89
C LEU A 134 10.41 -10.04 -8.61
N ARG A 135 10.74 -9.80 -7.34
CA ARG A 135 12.03 -9.20 -6.94
C ARG A 135 13.22 -10.07 -7.31
N VAL A 136 13.10 -11.38 -7.07
CA VAL A 136 14.18 -12.35 -7.40
C VAL A 136 14.38 -12.45 -8.90
N SER A 137 13.31 -12.49 -9.68
CA SER A 137 13.39 -12.56 -11.15
C SER A 137 13.99 -11.27 -11.72
N ALA A 138 13.51 -10.10 -11.30
CA ALA A 138 14.04 -8.82 -11.75
C ALA A 138 15.54 -8.67 -11.45
N ALA A 139 15.99 -9.08 -10.27
CA ALA A 139 17.39 -9.03 -9.89
C ALA A 139 18.32 -9.96 -10.72
N LYS A 140 17.75 -11.03 -11.32
CA LYS A 140 18.52 -11.91 -12.22
C LYS A 140 18.66 -11.34 -13.63
N ASP A 141 17.67 -10.61 -14.08
CA ASP A 141 17.61 -10.07 -15.43
C ASP A 141 18.36 -8.73 -15.55
N ASP A 142 18.68 -8.08 -14.42
CA ASP A 142 19.47 -6.85 -14.34
C ASP A 142 21.02 -7.06 -14.37
N VAL A 143 21.47 -8.30 -14.54
CA VAL A 143 22.91 -8.65 -14.56
C VAL A 143 23.46 -8.78 -15.98
#